data_931623a9ed13a65eaefb39ec28c004b6
#
_entry.id   931623a9ed13a65eaefb39ec28c004b6
#
_cell.length_a   1.000
_cell.length_b   1.000
_cell.length_c   1.000
_cell.angle_alpha   90.00
_cell.angle_beta   90.00
_cell.angle_gamma   90.00
#
_symmetry.space_group_name_H-M   'P 1'
#
loop_
_entity.id
_entity.type
_entity.pdbx_description
1 polymer ?
#
loop_
_entity_poly.entity_id
_entity_poly.type
_entity_poly.pdbx_seq_one_letter_code
_entity_poly.pdbx_strand_id
1 'polypeptide(L)'
;MLKTKITPLYERLSRDDELQGESNSISNQKQMLEDYARQNGFPNPTHFTDDGISGTCFARPGFNAMMKEVEADHVEAIIIKDMSRLGRDYLKVGQIMEILRVKGVRLIAINDGVDSIRGDDDFTPFRNIMNEYYARDTSKKIKSVFKAKGMSGKHLTGTVLYGYLWDESRTHWLVDEEAAEVVRRIFALTMAGYGPYQISQILQQHKVEIPSVHLARHGEGVNRGKSVKDIYGWGSSTIVNILKKREYLGHTINFKTRKHFKDKKSHYVPESEWTIFENTHEAIIDQETFDNVQRIRANVKRYPDGWGEAHPLTGLMYCADCGGKMYVHRTCNGKRIPQYTCSQYGKYPIGTLCATQHRIRAEAVLTLIADTLRAIADYSKNNRAEFVQTVQDAQTAQEASDISKKKKRLTVAQKRAGELEKLICKIYEDHVLGKLPDNRYAALDAQYAKEQNELECEIVQLEKAVSGYEQNRKSAERFIALIDKYENFDTLTTTMLNEFVEKILVHERARKGSQDTTQEVEIYFNFVGKYMPPHFGEVTLTPEEQEELRKREERKDKLHQNYLRRKASGAQKAWEKRYNAKRKAQIEAAKAAIREEDISNGVFIPVGQLPQQVPQKAPVQAHAAV
;
A
#
# COMPACT_ATOMS: atom_id res chain seq x y z
N MET A 1 42.39 50.15 -5.49
CA MET A 1 42.86 49.34 -4.37
C MET A 1 42.94 47.90 -4.85
N LEU A 2 44.14 47.33 -4.97
CA LEU A 2 44.34 45.92 -5.24
C LEU A 2 43.71 45.16 -4.06
N LYS A 3 42.56 44.45 -4.28
CA LYS A 3 42.00 43.59 -3.26
C LYS A 3 43.02 42.50 -2.95
N THR A 4 43.44 42.39 -1.70
CA THR A 4 44.32 41.33 -1.24
C THR A 4 43.66 39.97 -1.46
N LYS A 5 44.32 39.12 -2.25
CA LYS A 5 43.84 37.74 -2.52
C LYS A 5 43.74 36.95 -1.23
N ILE A 6 42.76 36.06 -1.14
CA ILE A 6 42.54 35.13 -0.02
C ILE A 6 43.09 33.74 -0.36
N THR A 7 43.40 32.95 0.66
CA THR A 7 43.75 31.53 0.54
C THR A 7 42.64 30.70 1.18
N PRO A 8 41.66 30.18 0.39
CA PRO A 8 40.64 29.30 0.90
C PRO A 8 41.21 28.02 1.51
N LEU A 9 40.76 27.73 2.73
CA LEU A 9 40.97 26.50 3.44
C LEU A 9 39.61 25.77 3.39
N TYR A 10 39.55 24.63 2.68
CA TYR A 10 38.29 23.96 2.50
C TYR A 10 38.22 22.66 3.32
N GLU A 11 37.23 22.59 4.22
CA GLU A 11 36.94 21.44 5.08
C GLU A 11 35.60 20.81 4.77
N ARG A 12 35.54 19.48 4.82
CA ARG A 12 34.31 18.73 4.65
C ARG A 12 34.30 17.47 5.52
N LEU A 13 33.20 17.27 6.25
CA LEU A 13 32.93 16.05 6.97
C LEU A 13 31.60 15.42 6.44
N SER A 14 31.56 14.11 6.25
CA SER A 14 30.33 13.40 5.97
C SER A 14 29.90 12.62 7.22
N ARG A 15 28.60 12.33 7.37
CA ARG A 15 28.11 11.50 8.48
C ARG A 15 28.77 10.11 8.57
N ASP A 16 29.31 9.62 7.45
CA ASP A 16 29.98 8.33 7.38
C ASP A 16 31.44 8.42 7.89
N ASP A 17 32.03 9.63 7.88
CA ASP A 17 33.43 9.88 8.35
C ASP A 17 33.49 10.04 9.89
N GLU A 18 32.37 10.35 10.56
CA GLU A 18 32.26 10.44 12.03
C GLU A 18 32.52 9.11 12.75
N LEU A 19 32.33 8.00 12.06
CA LEU A 19 32.53 6.66 12.61
C LEU A 19 34.00 6.21 12.62
N GLN A 20 34.92 6.97 12.05
CA GLN A 20 36.33 6.58 11.87
C GLN A 20 37.33 7.22 12.86
N GLY A 21 36.87 7.92 13.89
CA GLY A 21 37.72 8.45 15.00
C GLY A 21 38.05 9.95 14.95
N GLU A 22 38.58 10.45 16.05
CA GLU A 22 38.82 11.89 16.34
C GLU A 22 39.66 12.66 15.31
N SER A 23 40.50 12.00 14.51
CA SER A 23 41.41 12.65 13.52
C SER A 23 40.67 13.27 12.33
N ASN A 24 39.37 12.98 12.15
CA ASN A 24 38.58 13.44 11.02
C ASN A 24 37.59 14.57 11.35
N SER A 25 37.61 15.09 12.56
CA SER A 25 36.76 16.23 12.96
C SER A 25 37.04 17.48 12.13
N ILE A 26 36.04 18.31 11.90
CA ILE A 26 36.16 19.61 11.21
C ILE A 26 37.19 20.50 11.93
N SER A 27 37.22 20.48 13.27
CA SER A 27 38.15 21.25 14.08
C SER A 27 39.61 20.88 13.81
N ASN A 28 39.91 19.58 13.74
CA ASN A 28 41.25 19.09 13.42
C ASN A 28 41.66 19.44 11.98
N GLN A 29 40.70 19.37 11.02
CA GLN A 29 40.98 19.79 9.65
C GLN A 29 41.31 21.29 9.59
N LYS A 30 40.54 22.14 10.25
CA LYS A 30 40.79 23.60 10.31
C LYS A 30 42.18 23.91 10.85
N GLN A 31 42.52 23.34 11.99
CA GLN A 31 43.85 23.56 12.61
C GLN A 31 44.97 23.11 11.68
N MET A 32 44.84 21.89 11.08
CA MET A 32 45.86 21.37 10.16
C MET A 32 46.06 22.26 8.93
N LEU A 33 44.96 22.73 8.31
CA LEU A 33 45.02 23.59 7.13
C LEU A 33 45.59 24.98 7.45
N GLU A 34 45.22 25.54 8.61
CA GLU A 34 45.71 26.83 9.08
C GLU A 34 47.21 26.79 9.41
N ASP A 35 47.65 25.72 10.10
CA ASP A 35 49.07 25.53 10.41
C ASP A 35 49.90 25.37 9.14
N TYR A 36 49.40 24.61 8.14
CA TYR A 36 50.06 24.47 6.86
C TYR A 36 50.16 25.80 6.10
N ALA A 37 49.06 26.58 6.06
CA ALA A 37 49.02 27.89 5.42
C ALA A 37 50.02 28.85 6.05
N ARG A 38 50.10 28.87 7.39
CA ARG A 38 51.05 29.70 8.15
C ARG A 38 52.49 29.28 7.90
N GLN A 39 52.82 28.01 7.96
CA GLN A 39 54.17 27.48 7.75
C GLN A 39 54.71 27.76 6.34
N ASN A 40 53.82 27.76 5.35
CA ASN A 40 54.21 27.98 3.95
C ASN A 40 53.96 29.42 3.46
N GLY A 41 53.61 30.35 4.35
CA GLY A 41 53.53 31.78 4.06
C GLY A 41 52.32 32.17 3.15
N PHE A 42 51.23 31.40 3.15
CA PHE A 42 50.05 31.75 2.38
C PHE A 42 49.27 32.91 3.02
N PRO A 43 48.92 33.95 2.24
CA PRO A 43 48.26 35.14 2.78
C PRO A 43 46.75 34.90 3.00
N ASN A 44 46.20 35.58 4.00
CA ASN A 44 44.75 35.67 4.28
C ASN A 44 44.01 34.31 4.23
N PRO A 45 44.39 33.34 5.08
CA PRO A 45 43.68 32.05 5.13
C PRO A 45 42.24 32.27 5.55
N THR A 46 41.29 31.72 4.75
CA THR A 46 39.86 31.89 4.96
C THR A 46 39.17 30.52 4.89
N HIS A 47 38.45 30.14 5.94
CA HIS A 47 37.78 28.83 6.05
C HIS A 47 36.46 28.77 5.28
N PHE A 48 36.26 27.68 4.52
CA PHE A 48 35.03 27.31 3.86
C PHE A 48 34.67 25.89 4.29
N THR A 49 33.59 25.78 5.03
CA THR A 49 33.23 24.51 5.71
C THR A 49 31.89 23.96 5.24
N ASP A 50 31.86 22.66 4.93
CA ASP A 50 30.64 21.88 4.67
C ASP A 50 30.59 20.69 5.63
N ASP A 51 29.78 20.81 6.69
CA ASP A 51 29.58 19.77 7.68
C ASP A 51 28.37 18.88 7.35
N GLY A 52 28.48 17.58 7.58
CA GLY A 52 27.41 16.61 7.35
C GLY A 52 27.07 16.34 5.87
N ILE A 53 27.88 16.84 4.91
CA ILE A 53 27.60 16.72 3.47
C ILE A 53 28.49 15.67 2.80
N SER A 54 27.86 14.70 2.11
CA SER A 54 28.57 13.63 1.41
C SER A 54 29.44 14.14 0.25
N GLY A 55 30.62 13.53 0.07
CA GLY A 55 31.55 13.82 -1.04
C GLY A 55 30.98 13.50 -2.44
N THR A 56 29.83 12.81 -2.54
CA THR A 56 29.14 12.56 -3.82
C THR A 56 28.17 13.67 -4.20
N CYS A 57 27.87 14.60 -3.28
CA CYS A 57 27.02 15.76 -3.51
C CYS A 57 27.88 17.00 -3.76
N PHE A 58 27.61 17.76 -4.83
CA PHE A 58 28.30 19.01 -5.17
C PHE A 58 27.49 20.28 -4.90
N ALA A 59 26.23 20.16 -4.47
CA ALA A 59 25.42 21.27 -3.98
C ALA A 59 25.78 21.56 -2.51
N ARG A 60 26.94 22.19 -2.28
CA ARG A 60 27.56 22.46 -0.96
C ARG A 60 27.70 23.96 -0.76
N PRO A 61 27.08 24.56 0.28
CA PRO A 61 27.13 26.02 0.50
C PRO A 61 28.54 26.56 0.64
N GLY A 62 29.39 25.92 1.45
CA GLY A 62 30.80 26.33 1.66
C GLY A 62 31.61 26.19 0.38
N PHE A 63 31.49 25.07 -0.31
CA PHE A 63 32.15 24.87 -1.59
C PHE A 63 31.70 25.88 -2.65
N ASN A 64 30.41 26.14 -2.77
CA ASN A 64 29.89 27.10 -3.73
C ASN A 64 30.36 28.54 -3.41
N ALA A 65 30.43 28.90 -2.12
CA ALA A 65 30.96 30.18 -1.71
C ALA A 65 32.46 30.33 -2.09
N MET A 66 33.27 29.29 -1.84
CA MET A 66 34.68 29.24 -2.26
C MET A 66 34.82 29.40 -3.77
N MET A 67 34.02 28.67 -4.56
CA MET A 67 34.08 28.76 -6.03
C MET A 67 33.67 30.13 -6.57
N LYS A 68 32.75 30.86 -5.92
CA LYS A 68 32.43 32.25 -6.25
C LYS A 68 33.64 33.19 -6.07
N GLU A 69 34.45 33.00 -5.04
CA GLU A 69 35.66 33.76 -4.85
C GLU A 69 36.71 33.41 -5.92
N VAL A 70 36.78 32.15 -6.37
CA VAL A 70 37.59 31.72 -7.51
C VAL A 70 37.14 32.40 -8.80
N GLU A 71 35.86 32.43 -9.07
CA GLU A 71 35.28 33.08 -10.26
C GLU A 71 35.56 34.60 -10.25
N ALA A 72 35.56 35.23 -9.07
CA ALA A 72 35.84 36.64 -8.87
C ALA A 72 37.35 37.00 -8.92
N ASP A 73 38.24 36.04 -9.23
CA ASP A 73 39.70 36.16 -9.27
C ASP A 73 40.34 36.65 -7.94
N HIS A 74 39.67 36.39 -6.81
CA HIS A 74 40.14 36.75 -5.46
C HIS A 74 40.99 35.65 -4.81
N VAL A 75 41.22 34.52 -5.47
CA VAL A 75 41.91 33.35 -4.92
C VAL A 75 43.25 33.14 -5.64
N GLU A 76 44.30 32.85 -4.87
CA GLU A 76 45.60 32.47 -5.40
C GLU A 76 45.89 30.98 -5.24
N ALA A 77 45.56 30.43 -4.07
CA ALA A 77 45.72 29.00 -3.77
C ALA A 77 44.56 28.50 -2.94
N ILE A 78 44.18 27.24 -3.15
CA ILE A 78 43.19 26.49 -2.33
C ILE A 78 43.96 25.38 -1.61
N ILE A 79 43.75 25.23 -0.31
CA ILE A 79 44.36 24.18 0.51
C ILE A 79 43.29 23.27 1.05
N ILE A 80 43.43 21.97 0.84
CA ILE A 80 42.55 20.91 1.31
C ILE A 80 43.34 19.81 2.01
N LYS A 81 42.71 19.07 2.92
CA LYS A 81 43.36 17.97 3.62
C LYS A 81 43.77 16.87 2.64
N ASP A 82 42.80 16.39 1.83
CA ASP A 82 42.95 15.34 0.82
C ASP A 82 41.96 15.57 -0.33
N MET A 83 42.21 14.97 -1.50
CA MET A 83 41.39 15.13 -2.69
C MET A 83 39.94 14.64 -2.50
N SER A 84 39.68 13.76 -1.52
CA SER A 84 38.32 13.31 -1.21
C SER A 84 37.44 14.43 -0.63
N ARG A 85 38.04 15.48 -0.04
CA ARG A 85 37.32 16.68 0.43
C ARG A 85 36.74 17.46 -0.73
N LEU A 86 37.45 17.53 -1.86
CA LEU A 86 36.97 18.18 -3.07
C LEU A 86 35.79 17.42 -3.69
N GLY A 87 35.86 16.10 -3.71
CA GLY A 87 34.76 15.23 -4.18
C GLY A 87 35.16 13.77 -4.38
N ARG A 88 34.15 12.90 -4.51
CA ARG A 88 34.30 11.46 -4.83
C ARG A 88 33.88 11.10 -6.25
N ASP A 89 33.45 12.06 -7.05
CA ASP A 89 33.13 11.89 -8.48
C ASP A 89 34.27 12.45 -9.32
N TYR A 90 35.08 11.57 -9.91
CA TYR A 90 36.31 11.96 -10.59
C TYR A 90 36.08 12.92 -11.77
N LEU A 91 34.96 12.76 -12.52
CA LEU A 91 34.65 13.65 -13.65
C LEU A 91 34.38 15.08 -13.18
N LYS A 92 33.66 15.27 -12.10
CA LYS A 92 33.38 16.60 -11.53
C LYS A 92 34.60 17.19 -10.86
N VAL A 93 35.37 16.37 -10.16
CA VAL A 93 36.64 16.83 -9.56
C VAL A 93 37.61 17.26 -10.67
N GLY A 94 37.68 16.48 -11.78
CA GLY A 94 38.48 16.86 -12.95
C GLY A 94 38.01 18.18 -13.58
N GLN A 95 36.72 18.45 -13.69
CA GLN A 95 36.17 19.71 -14.17
C GLN A 95 36.54 20.88 -13.25
N ILE A 96 36.46 20.68 -11.93
CA ILE A 96 36.87 21.72 -10.95
C ILE A 96 38.36 22.02 -11.11
N MET A 97 39.20 21.01 -11.20
CA MET A 97 40.63 21.17 -11.39
C MET A 97 40.95 21.91 -12.68
N GLU A 98 40.24 21.63 -13.77
CA GLU A 98 40.42 22.38 -15.02
C GLU A 98 40.00 23.85 -14.88
N ILE A 99 38.93 24.15 -14.16
CA ILE A 99 38.54 25.54 -13.82
C ILE A 99 39.64 26.22 -13.04
N LEU A 100 40.18 25.56 -12.01
CA LEU A 100 41.27 26.13 -11.21
C LEU A 100 42.53 26.37 -12.04
N ARG A 101 42.89 25.44 -12.93
CA ARG A 101 44.04 25.57 -13.85
C ARG A 101 43.87 26.74 -14.81
N VAL A 102 42.68 26.88 -15.44
CA VAL A 102 42.38 28.00 -16.35
C VAL A 102 42.42 29.34 -15.62
N LYS A 103 41.99 29.38 -14.37
CA LYS A 103 42.04 30.57 -13.50
C LYS A 103 43.41 30.81 -12.86
N GLY A 104 44.38 29.92 -13.05
CA GLY A 104 45.71 30.04 -12.45
C GLY A 104 45.71 29.89 -10.93
N VAL A 105 44.69 29.22 -10.35
CA VAL A 105 44.58 28.98 -8.91
C VAL A 105 45.32 27.69 -8.54
N ARG A 106 46.28 27.79 -7.62
CA ARG A 106 47.04 26.65 -7.10
C ARG A 106 46.16 25.77 -6.22
N LEU A 107 46.15 24.46 -6.43
CA LEU A 107 45.46 23.47 -5.59
C LEU A 107 46.49 22.64 -4.83
N ILE A 108 46.36 22.59 -3.51
CA ILE A 108 47.21 21.81 -2.62
C ILE A 108 46.37 20.85 -1.81
N ALA A 109 46.64 19.53 -1.90
CA ALA A 109 46.09 18.51 -1.04
C ALA A 109 47.17 17.89 -0.17
N ILE A 110 47.17 18.24 1.12
CA ILE A 110 48.31 18.01 2.02
C ILE A 110 48.64 16.52 2.15
N ASN A 111 47.63 15.70 2.51
CA ASN A 111 47.85 14.27 2.75
C ASN A 111 48.14 13.48 1.47
N ASP A 112 47.63 13.95 0.34
CA ASP A 112 47.86 13.31 -0.95
C ASP A 112 49.17 13.75 -1.61
N GLY A 113 49.85 14.76 -1.05
CA GLY A 113 51.07 15.33 -1.62
C GLY A 113 50.85 16.03 -2.95
N VAL A 114 49.60 16.38 -3.30
CA VAL A 114 49.24 17.05 -4.55
C VAL A 114 49.49 18.54 -4.41
N ASP A 115 50.23 19.08 -5.40
CA ASP A 115 50.48 20.52 -5.54
C ASP A 115 50.51 20.86 -7.03
N SER A 116 49.50 21.55 -7.52
CA SER A 116 49.30 21.78 -8.95
C SER A 116 50.44 22.59 -9.62
N ILE A 117 51.29 23.27 -8.86
CA ILE A 117 52.49 23.96 -9.43
C ILE A 117 53.63 22.99 -9.64
N ARG A 118 53.73 21.90 -8.89
CA ARG A 118 54.88 20.99 -8.95
C ARG A 118 54.82 19.95 -10.09
N GLY A 119 53.79 20.01 -10.96
CA GLY A 119 53.72 19.14 -12.14
C GLY A 119 53.25 17.70 -11.87
N ASP A 120 52.71 17.39 -10.67
CA ASP A 120 52.19 16.05 -10.30
C ASP A 120 50.77 15.80 -10.84
N ASP A 121 50.33 16.54 -11.84
CA ASP A 121 48.98 16.50 -12.40
C ASP A 121 48.61 15.16 -13.06
N ASP A 122 49.59 14.37 -13.50
CA ASP A 122 49.35 13.07 -14.17
C ASP A 122 48.77 12.01 -13.22
N PHE A 123 49.04 12.10 -11.91
CA PHE A 123 48.54 11.13 -10.94
C PHE A 123 47.18 11.49 -10.32
N THR A 124 46.76 12.74 -10.39
CA THR A 124 45.53 13.22 -9.77
C THR A 124 44.27 12.57 -10.36
N PRO A 125 44.11 12.42 -11.69
CA PRO A 125 43.00 11.67 -12.28
C PRO A 125 42.93 10.22 -11.79
N PHE A 126 44.12 9.58 -11.65
CA PHE A 126 44.20 8.19 -11.17
C PHE A 126 43.75 8.07 -9.70
N ARG A 127 44.20 8.99 -8.80
CA ARG A 127 43.73 9.03 -7.40
C ARG A 127 42.23 9.24 -7.31
N ASN A 128 41.65 10.11 -8.14
CA ASN A 128 40.21 10.34 -8.17
C ASN A 128 39.43 9.09 -8.64
N ILE A 129 39.97 8.38 -9.65
CA ILE A 129 39.40 7.10 -10.10
C ILE A 129 39.48 6.05 -8.99
N MET A 130 40.61 5.97 -8.29
CA MET A 130 40.80 5.05 -7.16
C MET A 130 39.83 5.36 -6.01
N ASN A 131 39.63 6.62 -5.65
CA ASN A 131 38.70 7.05 -4.60
C ASN A 131 37.24 6.68 -4.99
N GLU A 132 36.83 6.90 -6.25
CA GLU A 132 35.52 6.48 -6.73
C GLU A 132 35.41 4.94 -6.71
N TYR A 133 36.46 4.23 -7.11
CA TYR A 133 36.51 2.77 -7.08
C TYR A 133 36.35 2.23 -5.65
N TYR A 134 37.11 2.75 -4.68
CA TYR A 134 37.01 2.36 -3.27
C TYR A 134 35.60 2.64 -2.69
N ALA A 135 35.02 3.81 -2.98
CA ALA A 135 33.68 4.13 -2.55
C ALA A 135 32.63 3.18 -3.16
N ARG A 136 32.79 2.81 -4.43
CA ARG A 136 31.95 1.85 -5.14
C ARG A 136 32.13 0.42 -4.61
N ASP A 137 33.37 0.01 -4.35
CA ASP A 137 33.69 -1.31 -3.80
C ASP A 137 33.15 -1.47 -2.38
N THR A 138 33.38 -0.46 -1.51
CA THR A 138 32.80 -0.43 -0.17
C THR A 138 31.27 -0.50 -0.21
N SER A 139 30.63 0.24 -1.12
CA SER A 139 29.18 0.16 -1.32
C SER A 139 28.72 -1.24 -1.76
N LYS A 140 29.48 -1.92 -2.63
CA LYS A 140 29.19 -3.31 -3.04
C LYS A 140 29.33 -4.28 -1.86
N LYS A 141 30.39 -4.15 -1.07
CA LYS A 141 30.64 -4.99 0.12
C LYS A 141 29.53 -4.82 1.14
N ILE A 142 29.14 -3.58 1.48
CA ILE A 142 28.01 -3.30 2.38
C ILE A 142 26.72 -3.93 1.83
N LYS A 143 26.41 -3.72 0.55
CA LYS A 143 25.23 -4.34 -0.09
C LYS A 143 25.25 -5.86 -0.05
N SER A 144 26.42 -6.48 -0.22
CA SER A 144 26.59 -7.93 -0.12
C SER A 144 26.25 -8.44 1.29
N VAL A 145 26.79 -7.78 2.33
CA VAL A 145 26.48 -8.12 3.73
C VAL A 145 24.99 -7.94 4.03
N PHE A 146 24.39 -6.83 3.59
CA PHE A 146 22.96 -6.59 3.73
C PHE A 146 22.13 -7.64 3.00
N LYS A 147 22.56 -8.04 1.79
CA LYS A 147 21.90 -9.12 1.03
C LYS A 147 22.00 -10.44 1.77
N ALA A 148 23.17 -10.82 2.24
CA ALA A 148 23.37 -12.07 3.01
C ALA A 148 22.52 -12.05 4.29
N LYS A 149 22.55 -10.97 5.08
CA LYS A 149 21.72 -10.80 6.26
C LYS A 149 20.22 -10.88 5.93
N GLY A 150 19.77 -10.18 4.88
CA GLY A 150 18.37 -10.16 4.50
C GLY A 150 17.87 -11.49 3.94
N MET A 151 18.71 -12.24 3.22
CA MET A 151 18.38 -13.58 2.71
C MET A 151 18.37 -14.66 3.80
N SER A 152 18.99 -14.42 4.96
CA SER A 152 18.91 -15.32 6.13
C SER A 152 17.67 -15.11 7.00
N GLY A 153 16.69 -14.31 6.56
CA GLY A 153 15.45 -14.05 7.31
C GLY A 153 15.59 -13.02 8.44
N LYS A 154 16.77 -12.46 8.66
CA LYS A 154 16.99 -11.44 9.70
C LYS A 154 16.47 -10.09 9.28
N HIS A 155 15.97 -9.32 10.24
CA HIS A 155 15.54 -7.93 10.00
C HIS A 155 16.71 -7.06 9.54
N LEU A 156 16.50 -6.30 8.46
CA LEU A 156 17.50 -5.37 7.93
C LEU A 156 17.42 -3.98 8.58
N THR A 157 16.30 -3.64 9.20
CA THR A 157 16.08 -2.36 9.87
C THR A 157 16.55 -2.42 11.32
N GLY A 158 17.21 -1.38 11.79
CA GLY A 158 17.53 -1.21 13.21
C GLY A 158 16.37 -0.70 14.04
N THR A 159 15.31 -0.20 13.40
CA THR A 159 14.09 0.30 14.06
C THR A 159 13.02 -0.77 14.05
N VAL A 160 12.47 -1.07 15.21
CA VAL A 160 11.34 -1.99 15.38
C VAL A 160 10.05 -1.35 14.89
N LEU A 161 9.09 -2.18 14.45
CA LEU A 161 7.76 -1.74 14.08
C LEU A 161 6.93 -1.46 15.34
N TYR A 162 6.09 -0.41 15.31
CA TYR A 162 5.12 -0.14 16.40
C TYR A 162 4.23 -1.36 16.64
N GLY A 163 4.09 -1.78 17.87
CA GLY A 163 3.47 -3.05 18.29
C GLY A 163 4.47 -4.15 18.64
N TYR A 164 5.78 -3.90 18.39
CA TYR A 164 6.85 -4.80 18.73
C TYR A 164 8.00 -4.09 19.43
N LEU A 165 8.77 -4.84 20.22
CA LEU A 165 10.05 -4.45 20.81
C LEU A 165 11.14 -5.44 20.39
N TRP A 166 12.40 -5.04 20.50
CA TRP A 166 13.51 -5.97 20.34
C TRP A 166 13.68 -6.83 21.57
N ASP A 167 14.04 -8.10 21.35
CA ASP A 167 14.60 -8.94 22.41
C ASP A 167 15.95 -8.37 22.91
N GLU A 168 16.47 -8.86 24.05
CA GLU A 168 17.76 -8.40 24.61
C GLU A 168 18.92 -8.56 23.62
N SER A 169 18.89 -9.59 22.78
CA SER A 169 19.90 -9.88 21.76
C SER A 169 19.74 -9.07 20.46
N ARG A 170 18.66 -8.30 20.30
CA ARG A 170 18.26 -7.56 19.10
C ARG A 170 18.20 -8.41 17.83
N THR A 171 17.79 -9.66 17.98
CA THR A 171 17.66 -10.61 16.88
C THR A 171 16.22 -10.88 16.49
N HIS A 172 15.28 -10.83 17.45
CA HIS A 172 13.87 -11.13 17.24
C HIS A 172 12.97 -10.00 17.74
N TRP A 173 11.78 -9.93 17.17
CA TRP A 173 10.73 -9.03 17.63
C TRP A 173 9.82 -9.73 18.62
N LEU A 174 9.59 -9.12 19.76
CA LEU A 174 8.64 -9.52 20.79
C LEU A 174 7.42 -8.61 20.72
N VAL A 175 6.23 -9.14 20.99
CA VAL A 175 5.00 -8.34 21.02
C VAL A 175 5.05 -7.37 22.20
N ASP A 176 4.79 -6.11 21.92
CA ASP A 176 4.52 -5.05 22.90
C ASP A 176 3.02 -4.94 23.08
N GLU A 177 2.46 -5.56 24.11
CA GLU A 177 1.00 -5.67 24.28
C GLU A 177 0.30 -4.31 24.34
N GLU A 178 0.91 -3.28 24.95
CA GLU A 178 0.33 -1.94 24.99
C GLU A 178 0.14 -1.36 23.58
N ALA A 179 1.16 -1.45 22.75
CA ALA A 179 1.11 -0.96 21.37
C ALA A 179 0.35 -1.92 20.44
N ALA A 180 0.44 -3.25 20.69
CA ALA A 180 -0.27 -4.26 19.91
C ALA A 180 -1.79 -4.13 20.05
N GLU A 181 -2.30 -3.81 21.24
CA GLU A 181 -3.72 -3.54 21.44
C GLU A 181 -4.21 -2.34 20.60
N VAL A 182 -3.40 -1.29 20.50
CA VAL A 182 -3.71 -0.15 19.64
C VAL A 182 -3.73 -0.57 18.17
N VAL A 183 -2.79 -1.41 17.73
CA VAL A 183 -2.78 -1.95 16.35
C VAL A 183 -4.04 -2.77 16.09
N ARG A 184 -4.39 -3.72 16.96
CA ARG A 184 -5.63 -4.53 16.86
C ARG A 184 -6.87 -3.62 16.79
N ARG A 185 -6.92 -2.58 17.62
CA ARG A 185 -8.01 -1.59 17.63
C ARG A 185 -8.12 -0.82 16.31
N ILE A 186 -7.00 -0.43 15.69
CA ILE A 186 -7.00 0.23 14.38
C ILE A 186 -7.60 -0.69 13.31
N PHE A 187 -7.23 -1.97 13.30
CA PHE A 187 -7.80 -2.96 12.38
C PHE A 187 -9.29 -3.18 12.64
N ALA A 188 -9.71 -3.33 13.90
CA ALA A 188 -11.12 -3.50 14.28
C ALA A 188 -11.98 -2.29 13.88
N LEU A 189 -11.50 -1.05 14.10
CA LEU A 189 -12.20 0.16 13.65
C LEU A 189 -12.32 0.22 12.11
N THR A 190 -11.31 -0.27 11.39
CA THR A 190 -11.38 -0.34 9.92
C THR A 190 -12.43 -1.36 9.49
N MET A 191 -12.52 -2.52 10.14
CA MET A 191 -13.58 -3.51 9.93
C MET A 191 -14.98 -2.96 10.24
N ALA A 192 -15.09 -2.12 11.25
CA ALA A 192 -16.32 -1.42 11.63
C ALA A 192 -16.72 -0.29 10.65
N GLY A 193 -15.88 -0.03 9.60
CA GLY A 193 -16.20 0.93 8.54
C GLY A 193 -15.67 2.34 8.76
N TYR A 194 -14.81 2.58 9.76
CA TYR A 194 -14.19 3.88 9.97
C TYR A 194 -13.03 4.13 9.00
N GLY A 195 -12.95 5.37 8.49
CA GLY A 195 -11.84 5.79 7.63
C GLY A 195 -10.59 6.16 8.42
N PRO A 196 -9.39 6.18 7.77
CA PRO A 196 -8.13 6.50 8.45
C PRO A 196 -8.13 7.84 9.20
N TYR A 197 -8.85 8.84 8.68
CA TYR A 197 -8.99 10.13 9.35
C TYR A 197 -9.84 10.02 10.62
N GLN A 198 -10.99 9.34 10.54
CA GLN A 198 -11.86 9.12 11.70
C GLN A 198 -11.15 8.32 12.80
N ILE A 199 -10.41 7.27 12.41
CA ILE A 199 -9.60 6.47 13.35
C ILE A 199 -8.56 7.36 14.03
N SER A 200 -7.87 8.23 13.28
CA SER A 200 -6.89 9.15 13.87
C SER A 200 -7.53 10.10 14.89
N GLN A 201 -8.74 10.60 14.63
CA GLN A 201 -9.49 11.44 15.59
C GLN A 201 -9.92 10.66 16.83
N ILE A 202 -10.40 9.44 16.68
CA ILE A 202 -10.78 8.56 17.80
C ILE A 202 -9.57 8.30 18.70
N LEU A 203 -8.40 7.96 18.15
CA LEU A 203 -7.19 7.72 18.94
C LEU A 203 -6.71 8.99 19.65
N GLN A 204 -6.81 10.14 18.99
CA GLN A 204 -6.48 11.44 19.58
C GLN A 204 -7.41 11.79 20.74
N GLN A 205 -8.73 11.63 20.58
CA GLN A 205 -9.74 11.85 21.64
C GLN A 205 -9.50 10.95 22.85
N HIS A 206 -9.09 9.70 22.62
CA HIS A 206 -8.78 8.76 23.69
C HIS A 206 -7.36 8.94 24.27
N LYS A 207 -6.62 10.00 23.84
CA LYS A 207 -5.27 10.33 24.32
C LYS A 207 -4.30 9.14 24.19
N VAL A 208 -4.35 8.43 23.06
CA VAL A 208 -3.40 7.35 22.75
C VAL A 208 -2.11 7.97 22.22
N GLU A 209 -0.95 7.61 22.77
CA GLU A 209 0.35 8.11 22.31
C GLU A 209 0.63 7.69 20.86
N ILE A 210 1.21 8.61 20.08
CA ILE A 210 1.63 8.28 18.71
C ILE A 210 2.81 7.30 18.72
N PRO A 211 2.98 6.48 17.66
CA PRO A 211 4.04 5.46 17.58
C PRO A 211 5.45 5.97 17.87
N SER A 212 5.77 7.20 17.44
CA SER A 212 7.10 7.78 17.63
C SER A 212 7.39 8.14 19.09
N VAL A 213 6.39 8.50 19.87
CA VAL A 213 6.51 8.80 21.32
C VAL A 213 6.63 7.50 22.10
N HIS A 214 5.74 6.56 21.82
CA HIS A 214 5.76 5.23 22.46
C HIS A 214 7.11 4.52 22.26
N LEU A 215 7.61 4.43 21.03
CA LEU A 215 8.91 3.83 20.74
C LEU A 215 10.07 4.58 21.41
N ALA A 216 10.01 5.92 21.45
CA ALA A 216 11.04 6.72 22.13
C ALA A 216 11.07 6.47 23.65
N ARG A 217 9.90 6.23 24.28
CA ARG A 217 9.79 5.86 25.71
C ARG A 217 10.52 4.53 26.00
N HIS A 218 10.49 3.58 25.06
CA HIS A 218 11.22 2.32 25.13
C HIS A 218 12.66 2.41 24.62
N GLY A 219 13.19 3.63 24.38
CA GLY A 219 14.55 3.82 23.89
C GLY A 219 14.75 3.44 22.43
N GLU A 220 13.67 3.27 21.66
CA GLU A 220 13.66 2.87 20.27
C GLU A 220 13.23 4.00 19.33
N GLY A 221 13.46 3.81 18.02
CA GLY A 221 13.01 4.72 16.99
C GLY A 221 13.94 5.94 16.76
N VAL A 222 13.69 6.63 15.63
CA VAL A 222 14.50 7.78 15.17
C VAL A 222 14.25 9.07 15.94
N ASN A 223 13.20 9.13 16.76
CA ASN A 223 12.82 10.27 17.57
C ASN A 223 13.26 10.14 19.04
N ARG A 224 14.07 9.16 19.36
CA ARG A 224 14.67 8.98 20.68
C ARG A 224 15.40 10.27 21.09
N GLY A 225 15.05 10.79 22.28
CA GLY A 225 15.62 12.04 22.81
C GLY A 225 15.13 13.34 22.16
N LYS A 226 14.14 13.27 21.25
CA LYS A 226 13.54 14.47 20.63
C LYS A 226 12.21 14.84 21.32
N SER A 227 12.00 16.13 21.56
CA SER A 227 10.72 16.64 22.02
C SER A 227 9.69 16.60 20.88
N VAL A 228 8.52 16.02 21.15
CA VAL A 228 7.38 15.98 20.21
C VAL A 228 6.36 17.00 20.69
N LYS A 229 5.90 17.90 19.79
CA LYS A 229 4.95 18.97 20.12
C LYS A 229 3.57 18.46 20.54
N ASP A 230 3.09 17.41 19.86
CA ASP A 230 1.80 16.79 20.13
C ASP A 230 1.97 15.27 20.25
N ILE A 231 1.92 14.78 21.48
CA ILE A 231 2.13 13.36 21.79
C ILE A 231 0.94 12.48 21.40
N TYR A 232 -0.23 13.07 21.14
CA TYR A 232 -1.45 12.38 20.73
C TYR A 232 -1.85 12.69 19.28
N GLY A 233 -1.03 13.44 18.53
CA GLY A 233 -1.31 13.94 17.20
C GLY A 233 -1.25 12.85 16.12
N TRP A 234 -2.18 11.90 16.15
CA TRP A 234 -2.29 10.86 15.15
C TRP A 234 -2.62 11.42 13.77
N GLY A 235 -1.79 11.09 12.79
CA GLY A 235 -2.03 11.42 11.38
C GLY A 235 -2.72 10.27 10.63
N SER A 236 -3.63 10.58 9.70
CA SER A 236 -4.26 9.57 8.84
C SER A 236 -3.25 8.77 8.01
N SER A 237 -2.11 9.36 7.63
CA SER A 237 -1.01 8.67 6.94
C SER A 237 -0.36 7.60 7.81
N THR A 238 -0.24 7.82 9.12
CA THR A 238 0.28 6.83 10.08
C THR A 238 -0.65 5.63 10.15
N ILE A 239 -1.97 5.85 10.24
CA ILE A 239 -2.98 4.78 10.21
C ILE A 239 -2.88 3.98 8.90
N VAL A 240 -2.84 4.67 7.74
CA VAL A 240 -2.68 4.00 6.45
C VAL A 240 -1.41 3.16 6.37
N ASN A 241 -0.30 3.64 6.94
CA ASN A 241 0.96 2.91 6.97
C ASN A 241 0.89 1.68 7.88
N ILE A 242 0.24 1.76 9.04
CA ILE A 242 0.00 0.61 9.94
C ILE A 242 -0.81 -0.44 9.20
N LEU A 243 -1.96 -0.08 8.62
CA LEU A 243 -2.85 -1.01 7.91
C LEU A 243 -2.22 -1.70 6.69
N LYS A 244 -1.10 -1.18 6.14
CA LYS A 244 -0.39 -1.78 5.00
C LYS A 244 0.67 -2.80 5.38
N LYS A 245 1.07 -2.83 6.64
CA LYS A 245 2.24 -3.59 7.09
C LYS A 245 1.92 -5.07 7.25
N ARG A 246 2.38 -5.89 6.30
CA ARG A 246 2.25 -7.36 6.36
C ARG A 246 3.10 -7.99 7.46
N GLU A 247 4.04 -7.23 8.02
CA GLU A 247 4.83 -7.66 9.17
C GLU A 247 3.98 -7.96 10.41
N TYR A 248 2.78 -7.38 10.52
CA TYR A 248 1.84 -7.71 11.59
C TYR A 248 1.29 -9.14 11.53
N LEU A 249 1.47 -9.82 10.39
CA LEU A 249 1.17 -11.25 10.22
C LEU A 249 2.27 -12.18 10.76
N GLY A 250 3.29 -11.63 11.41
CA GLY A 250 4.43 -12.40 11.88
C GLY A 250 5.53 -12.63 10.84
N HIS A 251 5.52 -11.88 9.72
CA HIS A 251 6.44 -12.08 8.61
C HIS A 251 7.56 -11.04 8.60
N THR A 252 8.79 -11.47 8.33
CA THR A 252 9.88 -10.56 7.99
C THR A 252 9.88 -10.28 6.49
N ILE A 253 9.83 -9.01 6.11
CA ILE A 253 9.79 -8.60 4.71
C ILE A 253 10.99 -7.71 4.40
N ASN A 254 11.90 -8.23 3.60
CA ASN A 254 13.13 -7.57 3.23
C ASN A 254 13.12 -7.08 1.77
N PHE A 255 14.06 -6.20 1.42
CA PHE A 255 14.32 -5.67 0.09
C PHE A 255 13.15 -4.91 -0.56
N LYS A 256 12.30 -4.25 0.24
CA LYS A 256 11.20 -3.40 -0.24
C LYS A 256 11.67 -2.19 -1.05
N THR A 257 12.91 -1.78 -0.87
CA THR A 257 13.49 -0.61 -1.55
C THR A 257 14.85 -0.95 -2.15
N ARG A 258 15.17 -0.28 -3.27
CA ARG A 258 16.47 -0.36 -3.94
C ARG A 258 17.05 1.04 -4.11
N LYS A 259 18.36 1.17 -3.89
CA LYS A 259 19.11 2.41 -4.10
C LYS A 259 20.39 2.10 -4.89
N HIS A 260 20.60 2.75 -6.03
CA HIS A 260 21.85 2.69 -6.76
C HIS A 260 22.91 3.57 -6.11
N PHE A 261 24.17 3.39 -6.45
CA PHE A 261 25.30 4.06 -5.80
C PHE A 261 25.21 5.59 -5.83
N LYS A 262 24.77 6.16 -6.95
CA LYS A 262 24.66 7.62 -7.15
C LYS A 262 23.26 8.20 -6.90
N ASP A 263 22.27 7.37 -6.57
CA ASP A 263 20.89 7.84 -6.34
C ASP A 263 20.80 8.67 -5.06
N LYS A 264 20.10 9.79 -5.13
CA LYS A 264 19.82 10.62 -3.94
C LYS A 264 18.80 9.95 -3.01
N LYS A 265 17.82 9.20 -3.57
CA LYS A 265 16.72 8.56 -2.83
C LYS A 265 16.63 7.08 -3.16
N SER A 266 16.12 6.29 -2.22
CA SER A 266 15.72 4.89 -2.47
C SER A 266 14.37 4.85 -3.19
N HIS A 267 14.19 3.86 -4.06
CA HIS A 267 12.94 3.61 -4.79
C HIS A 267 12.30 2.33 -4.29
N TYR A 268 10.97 2.33 -4.14
CA TYR A 268 10.23 1.11 -3.84
C TYR A 268 10.26 0.18 -5.05
N VAL A 269 10.43 -1.11 -4.78
CA VAL A 269 10.30 -2.16 -5.79
C VAL A 269 8.92 -2.81 -5.72
N PRO A 270 8.43 -3.41 -6.82
CA PRO A 270 7.16 -4.15 -6.82
C PRO A 270 7.13 -5.23 -5.73
N GLU A 271 5.94 -5.51 -5.19
CA GLU A 271 5.77 -6.53 -4.14
C GLU A 271 6.22 -7.93 -4.56
N SER A 272 6.17 -8.25 -5.86
CA SER A 272 6.68 -9.50 -6.43
C SER A 272 8.19 -9.70 -6.29
N GLU A 273 8.95 -8.62 -6.05
CA GLU A 273 10.40 -8.66 -5.83
C GLU A 273 10.78 -8.67 -4.34
N TRP A 274 9.79 -8.58 -3.43
CA TRP A 274 10.06 -8.61 -2.01
C TRP A 274 10.46 -10.02 -1.56
N THR A 275 11.37 -10.11 -0.62
CA THR A 275 11.69 -11.38 0.03
C THR A 275 10.93 -11.47 1.34
N ILE A 276 10.02 -12.43 1.42
CA ILE A 276 9.13 -12.64 2.57
C ILE A 276 9.55 -13.94 3.27
N PHE A 277 9.76 -13.84 4.58
CA PHE A 277 9.98 -14.98 5.47
C PHE A 277 8.78 -15.07 6.40
N GLU A 278 8.05 -16.16 6.30
CA GLU A 278 6.81 -16.34 7.07
C GLU A 278 7.11 -16.80 8.49
N ASN A 279 6.25 -16.40 9.44
CA ASN A 279 6.25 -16.85 10.84
C ASN A 279 7.62 -16.70 11.56
N THR A 280 8.27 -15.55 11.36
CA THR A 280 9.56 -15.23 12.00
C THR A 280 9.40 -14.59 13.38
N HIS A 281 8.22 -14.11 13.72
CA HIS A 281 7.85 -13.53 15.01
C HIS A 281 6.35 -13.72 15.24
N GLU A 282 5.88 -13.44 16.45
CA GLU A 282 4.48 -13.60 16.81
C GLU A 282 3.60 -12.59 16.04
N ALA A 283 2.48 -13.06 15.48
CA ALA A 283 1.55 -12.23 14.74
C ALA A 283 0.66 -11.43 15.70
N ILE A 284 0.49 -10.12 15.45
CA ILE A 284 -0.47 -9.25 16.14
C ILE A 284 -1.85 -9.35 15.50
N ILE A 285 -1.89 -9.53 14.17
CA ILE A 285 -3.11 -9.60 13.37
C ILE A 285 -3.11 -10.93 12.62
N ASP A 286 -4.25 -11.60 12.57
CA ASP A 286 -4.45 -12.81 11.78
C ASP A 286 -4.58 -12.48 10.28
N GLN A 287 -4.31 -13.47 9.43
CA GLN A 287 -4.33 -13.33 7.97
C GLN A 287 -5.70 -12.89 7.46
N GLU A 288 -6.78 -13.41 8.04
CA GLU A 288 -8.14 -13.13 7.61
C GLU A 288 -8.52 -11.67 7.86
N THR A 289 -8.28 -11.17 9.07
CA THR A 289 -8.50 -9.76 9.42
C THR A 289 -7.67 -8.84 8.53
N PHE A 290 -6.41 -9.19 8.26
CA PHE A 290 -5.56 -8.40 7.38
C PHE A 290 -6.12 -8.33 5.97
N ASP A 291 -6.49 -9.47 5.36
CA ASP A 291 -7.00 -9.55 3.99
C ASP A 291 -8.34 -8.81 3.84
N ASN A 292 -9.25 -8.95 4.81
CA ASN A 292 -10.51 -8.22 4.87
C ASN A 292 -10.26 -6.70 4.90
N VAL A 293 -9.32 -6.23 5.73
CA VAL A 293 -8.95 -4.82 5.80
C VAL A 293 -8.35 -4.33 4.48
N GLN A 294 -7.46 -5.10 3.81
CA GLN A 294 -6.94 -4.70 2.49
C GLN A 294 -8.07 -4.61 1.46
N ARG A 295 -9.03 -5.55 1.45
CA ARG A 295 -10.20 -5.52 0.57
C ARG A 295 -11.07 -4.29 0.81
N ILE A 296 -11.39 -3.98 2.07
CA ILE A 296 -12.14 -2.76 2.44
C ILE A 296 -11.42 -1.53 1.91
N ARG A 297 -10.12 -1.40 2.14
CA ARG A 297 -9.31 -0.25 1.70
C ARG A 297 -9.19 -0.14 0.18
N ALA A 298 -9.19 -1.24 -0.56
CA ALA A 298 -9.22 -1.23 -2.02
C ALA A 298 -10.59 -0.79 -2.55
N ASN A 299 -11.66 -1.13 -1.83
CA ASN A 299 -13.04 -0.88 -2.25
C ASN A 299 -13.55 0.49 -1.83
N VAL A 300 -13.21 0.97 -0.64
CA VAL A 300 -13.66 2.25 -0.09
C VAL A 300 -12.55 3.28 -0.20
N LYS A 301 -12.54 4.06 -1.30
CA LYS A 301 -11.53 5.10 -1.55
C LYS A 301 -11.88 6.46 -0.95
N ARG A 302 -13.17 6.74 -0.76
CA ARG A 302 -13.67 7.98 -0.17
C ARG A 302 -14.80 7.69 0.79
N TYR A 303 -14.73 8.34 1.96
CA TYR A 303 -15.83 8.39 2.90
C TYR A 303 -16.72 9.59 2.56
N PRO A 304 -18.06 9.48 2.72
CA PRO A 304 -18.96 10.58 2.38
C PRO A 304 -18.68 11.80 3.25
N ASP A 305 -18.43 12.94 2.60
CA ASP A 305 -18.27 14.21 3.31
C ASP A 305 -19.59 14.59 4.02
N GLY A 306 -19.51 15.00 5.27
CA GLY A 306 -20.64 15.45 6.06
C GLY A 306 -21.50 14.34 6.69
N TRP A 307 -21.26 13.06 6.39
CA TRP A 307 -22.11 11.97 6.88
C TRP A 307 -21.48 11.12 8.01
N GLY A 308 -20.31 11.47 8.52
CA GLY A 308 -19.63 10.73 9.58
C GLY A 308 -19.27 9.30 9.17
N GLU A 309 -20.19 8.35 9.31
CA GLU A 309 -19.94 6.94 9.01
C GLU A 309 -20.37 6.54 7.60
N ALA A 310 -19.63 5.59 7.00
CA ALA A 310 -20.04 4.96 5.75
C ALA A 310 -21.28 4.08 5.99
N HIS A 311 -22.16 3.98 4.97
CA HIS A 311 -23.28 3.02 5.05
C HIS A 311 -22.72 1.58 5.07
N PRO A 312 -23.30 0.64 5.87
CA PRO A 312 -22.75 -0.71 6.06
C PRO A 312 -22.45 -1.50 4.78
N LEU A 313 -23.22 -1.31 3.72
CA LEU A 313 -22.99 -1.95 2.40
C LEU A 313 -21.99 -1.20 1.50
N THR A 314 -21.35 -0.15 1.99
CA THR A 314 -20.41 0.66 1.19
C THR A 314 -19.18 -0.17 0.80
N GLY A 315 -18.90 -0.23 -0.50
CA GLY A 315 -17.77 -1.00 -1.02
C GLY A 315 -18.08 -2.46 -1.36
N LEU A 316 -19.25 -2.98 -0.93
CA LEU A 316 -19.68 -4.36 -1.22
C LEU A 316 -20.59 -4.46 -2.46
N MET A 317 -21.22 -3.35 -2.89
CA MET A 317 -22.24 -3.32 -3.94
C MET A 317 -21.65 -3.05 -5.32
N TYR A 318 -21.96 -3.89 -6.30
CA TYR A 318 -21.53 -3.78 -7.69
C TYR A 318 -22.67 -4.01 -8.67
N CYS A 319 -22.59 -3.39 -9.84
CA CYS A 319 -23.50 -3.66 -10.94
C CYS A 319 -23.10 -4.95 -11.65
N ALA A 320 -24.03 -5.88 -11.87
CA ALA A 320 -23.77 -7.14 -12.54
C ALA A 320 -23.38 -6.94 -14.01
N ASP A 321 -23.99 -5.97 -14.71
CA ASP A 321 -23.79 -5.76 -16.14
C ASP A 321 -22.45 -5.07 -16.49
N CYS A 322 -22.09 -4.01 -15.73
CA CYS A 322 -20.88 -3.23 -16.05
C CYS A 322 -19.72 -3.43 -15.07
N GLY A 323 -19.88 -4.24 -14.02
CA GLY A 323 -18.89 -4.44 -12.96
C GLY A 323 -18.58 -3.20 -12.12
N GLY A 324 -19.23 -2.07 -12.40
CA GLY A 324 -18.99 -0.80 -11.72
C GLY A 324 -19.53 -0.78 -10.30
N LYS A 325 -18.85 -0.05 -9.39
CA LYS A 325 -19.32 0.12 -8.01
C LYS A 325 -20.64 0.87 -7.97
N MET A 326 -21.49 0.51 -7.01
CA MET A 326 -22.73 1.20 -6.73
C MET A 326 -22.54 2.14 -5.53
N TYR A 327 -23.09 3.34 -5.62
CA TYR A 327 -23.02 4.34 -4.56
C TYR A 327 -24.36 4.56 -3.87
N VAL A 328 -24.31 4.79 -2.55
CA VAL A 328 -25.48 5.04 -1.73
C VAL A 328 -25.97 6.48 -1.89
N HIS A 329 -27.27 6.62 -2.10
CA HIS A 329 -28.02 7.87 -1.92
C HIS A 329 -28.89 7.72 -0.66
N ARG A 330 -28.64 8.50 0.36
CA ARG A 330 -29.30 8.39 1.68
C ARG A 330 -30.75 8.86 1.67
N THR A 331 -31.12 9.69 0.70
CA THR A 331 -32.48 10.18 0.53
C THR A 331 -33.02 9.84 -0.85
N CYS A 332 -34.26 9.38 -0.92
CA CYS A 332 -34.96 9.09 -2.16
C CYS A 332 -36.33 9.78 -2.16
N ASN A 333 -36.59 10.64 -3.16
CA ASN A 333 -37.85 11.36 -3.32
C ASN A 333 -38.32 12.10 -2.05
N GLY A 334 -37.39 12.72 -1.30
CA GLY A 334 -37.70 13.41 -0.06
C GLY A 334 -38.00 12.53 1.16
N LYS A 335 -37.64 11.25 1.09
CA LYS A 335 -37.73 10.32 2.22
C LYS A 335 -36.35 9.80 2.59
N ARG A 336 -36.11 9.52 3.86
CA ARG A 336 -34.89 8.87 4.36
C ARG A 336 -34.88 7.39 3.99
N ILE A 337 -34.69 7.11 2.71
CA ILE A 337 -34.64 5.73 2.18
C ILE A 337 -33.30 5.58 1.47
N PRO A 338 -32.31 4.95 2.11
CA PRO A 338 -31.02 4.67 1.46
C PRO A 338 -31.22 3.74 0.27
N GLN A 339 -30.64 4.11 -0.88
CA GLN A 339 -30.65 3.27 -2.08
C GLN A 339 -29.31 3.31 -2.77
N TYR A 340 -28.93 2.19 -3.36
CA TYR A 340 -27.74 2.07 -4.17
C TYR A 340 -28.03 2.25 -5.65
N THR A 341 -27.16 2.95 -6.36
CA THR A 341 -27.27 3.18 -7.81
C THR A 341 -25.94 2.93 -8.48
N CYS A 342 -25.95 2.42 -9.71
CA CYS A 342 -24.76 2.18 -10.51
C CYS A 342 -24.03 3.51 -10.83
N SER A 343 -22.74 3.57 -10.53
CA SER A 343 -21.91 4.76 -10.73
C SER A 343 -21.60 5.03 -12.22
N GLN A 344 -21.65 4.00 -13.06
CA GLN A 344 -21.28 4.11 -14.46
C GLN A 344 -22.43 4.61 -15.33
N TYR A 345 -23.69 4.35 -14.93
CA TYR A 345 -24.86 4.84 -15.67
C TYR A 345 -24.95 6.37 -15.70
N GLY A 346 -24.61 7.03 -14.58
CA GLY A 346 -24.69 8.50 -14.47
C GLY A 346 -23.53 9.26 -15.10
N LYS A 347 -22.50 8.60 -15.65
CA LYS A 347 -21.39 9.25 -16.34
C LYS A 347 -21.82 9.71 -17.75
N TYR A 348 -21.33 10.88 -18.12
CA TYR A 348 -21.65 11.47 -19.41
C TYR A 348 -20.88 10.84 -20.58
N PRO A 349 -21.48 10.55 -21.75
CA PRO A 349 -22.94 10.56 -21.98
C PRO A 349 -23.67 9.46 -21.19
N ILE A 350 -24.85 9.80 -20.64
CA ILE A 350 -25.62 8.87 -19.79
C ILE A 350 -25.96 7.62 -20.58
N GLY A 351 -25.74 6.44 -19.95
CA GLY A 351 -26.07 5.14 -20.54
C GLY A 351 -25.00 4.55 -21.46
N THR A 352 -23.84 5.20 -21.67
CA THR A 352 -22.75 4.67 -22.52
C THR A 352 -21.93 3.58 -21.84
N LEU A 353 -21.62 3.74 -20.56
CA LEU A 353 -20.82 2.79 -19.80
C LEU A 353 -21.67 1.69 -19.13
N CYS A 354 -22.95 1.96 -18.90
CA CYS A 354 -23.94 1.00 -18.43
C CYS A 354 -25.27 1.33 -19.09
N ALA A 355 -25.85 0.39 -19.83
CA ALA A 355 -27.04 0.64 -20.66
C ALA A 355 -28.29 0.95 -19.85
N THR A 356 -28.38 0.44 -18.62
CA THR A 356 -29.55 0.53 -17.77
C THR A 356 -29.24 1.05 -16.38
N GLN A 357 -30.21 1.75 -15.76
CA GLN A 357 -30.05 2.26 -14.41
C GLN A 357 -30.33 1.16 -13.36
N HIS A 358 -29.27 0.58 -12.84
CA HIS A 358 -29.38 -0.33 -11.70
C HIS A 358 -29.61 0.47 -10.43
N ARG A 359 -30.68 0.14 -9.72
CA ARG A 359 -31.09 0.81 -8.47
C ARG A 359 -31.75 -0.19 -7.54
N ILE A 360 -31.31 -0.24 -6.26
CA ILE A 360 -31.89 -1.10 -5.24
C ILE A 360 -31.93 -0.38 -3.89
N ARG A 361 -32.94 -0.66 -3.06
CA ARG A 361 -33.01 -0.16 -1.69
C ARG A 361 -32.01 -0.90 -0.80
N ALA A 362 -31.32 -0.18 0.06
CA ALA A 362 -30.35 -0.78 0.98
C ALA A 362 -31.00 -1.79 1.93
N GLU A 363 -32.18 -1.44 2.45
CA GLU A 363 -32.97 -2.29 3.34
C GLU A 363 -33.26 -3.66 2.71
N ALA A 364 -33.73 -3.69 1.47
CA ALA A 364 -34.03 -4.97 0.77
C ALA A 364 -32.79 -5.88 0.64
N VAL A 365 -31.62 -5.28 0.45
CA VAL A 365 -30.37 -6.05 0.38
C VAL A 365 -29.97 -6.56 1.76
N LEU A 366 -30.08 -5.72 2.80
CA LEU A 366 -29.77 -6.14 4.17
C LEU A 366 -30.70 -7.25 4.64
N THR A 367 -32.00 -7.15 4.38
CA THR A 367 -32.96 -8.23 4.68
C THR A 367 -32.61 -9.51 3.96
N LEU A 368 -32.32 -9.43 2.65
CA LEU A 368 -31.91 -10.61 1.87
C LEU A 368 -30.64 -11.28 2.42
N ILE A 369 -29.64 -10.49 2.82
CA ILE A 369 -28.42 -11.03 3.45
C ILE A 369 -28.75 -11.69 4.78
N ALA A 370 -29.56 -11.02 5.63
CA ALA A 370 -29.95 -11.57 6.93
C ALA A 370 -30.71 -12.90 6.80
N ASP A 371 -31.68 -12.95 5.88
CA ASP A 371 -32.46 -14.16 5.62
C ASP A 371 -31.61 -15.30 5.06
N THR A 372 -30.66 -14.96 4.14
CA THR A 372 -29.73 -15.94 3.59
C THR A 372 -28.80 -16.48 4.68
N LEU A 373 -28.23 -15.60 5.53
CA LEU A 373 -27.34 -16.03 6.61
C LEU A 373 -28.07 -16.88 7.67
N ARG A 374 -29.33 -16.54 8.03
CA ARG A 374 -30.16 -17.39 8.90
C ARG A 374 -30.39 -18.77 8.30
N ALA A 375 -30.79 -18.80 7.05
CA ALA A 375 -31.04 -20.08 6.37
C ALA A 375 -29.77 -20.94 6.26
N ILE A 376 -28.62 -20.31 6.01
CA ILE A 376 -27.33 -21.01 6.03
C ILE A 376 -26.96 -21.49 7.44
N ALA A 377 -27.20 -20.65 8.46
CA ALA A 377 -26.94 -21.03 9.86
C ALA A 377 -27.79 -22.21 10.30
N ASP A 378 -29.07 -22.17 10.01
CA ASP A 378 -30.01 -23.27 10.32
C ASP A 378 -29.66 -24.56 9.56
N TYR A 379 -29.34 -24.46 8.26
CA TYR A 379 -28.91 -25.59 7.45
C TYR A 379 -27.56 -26.16 7.94
N SER A 380 -26.60 -25.31 8.26
CA SER A 380 -25.28 -25.76 8.73
C SER A 380 -25.33 -26.42 10.12
N LYS A 381 -26.23 -25.98 11.00
CA LYS A 381 -26.44 -26.61 12.32
C LYS A 381 -27.07 -27.99 12.20
N ASN A 382 -28.07 -28.16 11.31
CA ASN A 382 -28.82 -29.40 11.14
C ASN A 382 -28.10 -30.44 10.25
N ASN A 383 -27.33 -29.97 9.25
CA ASN A 383 -26.76 -30.82 8.20
C ASN A 383 -25.28 -30.46 7.94
N ARG A 384 -24.47 -30.38 9.01
CA ARG A 384 -23.05 -29.88 8.94
C ARG A 384 -22.21 -30.64 7.90
N ALA A 385 -22.32 -31.97 7.86
CA ALA A 385 -21.53 -32.79 6.92
C ALA A 385 -21.96 -32.54 5.46
N GLU A 386 -23.26 -32.43 5.22
CA GLU A 386 -23.85 -32.18 3.90
C GLU A 386 -23.52 -30.73 3.44
N PHE A 387 -23.55 -29.76 4.35
CA PHE A 387 -23.15 -28.38 4.06
C PHE A 387 -21.70 -28.31 3.60
N VAL A 388 -20.77 -28.94 4.36
CA VAL A 388 -19.35 -29.00 3.99
C VAL A 388 -19.19 -29.67 2.64
N GLN A 389 -19.89 -30.76 2.39
CA GLN A 389 -19.88 -31.49 1.11
C GLN A 389 -20.42 -30.61 -0.03
N THR A 390 -21.55 -29.95 0.16
CA THR A 390 -22.20 -29.12 -0.87
C THR A 390 -21.34 -27.90 -1.23
N VAL A 391 -20.72 -27.26 -0.23
CA VAL A 391 -19.76 -26.15 -0.46
C VAL A 391 -18.51 -26.65 -1.20
N GLN A 392 -18.04 -27.85 -0.87
CA GLN A 392 -16.94 -28.50 -1.58
C GLN A 392 -17.35 -28.88 -3.00
N ASP A 393 -18.55 -29.42 -3.21
CA ASP A 393 -19.05 -29.89 -4.50
C ASP A 393 -19.43 -28.74 -5.43
N ALA A 394 -19.95 -27.63 -4.92
CA ALA A 394 -20.23 -26.42 -5.69
C ALA A 394 -18.97 -25.82 -6.31
N GLN A 395 -17.82 -26.01 -5.64
CA GLN A 395 -16.52 -25.60 -6.15
C GLN A 395 -15.79 -26.72 -6.92
N THR A 396 -16.20 -27.98 -6.81
CA THR A 396 -15.32 -29.15 -7.07
C THR A 396 -15.86 -30.22 -7.99
N ALA A 397 -17.09 -30.23 -8.45
CA ALA A 397 -17.58 -31.33 -9.31
C ALA A 397 -16.73 -31.54 -10.59
N GLN A 398 -16.09 -30.50 -11.08
CA GLN A 398 -15.14 -30.54 -12.22
C GLN A 398 -13.67 -30.52 -11.78
N GLU A 399 -13.38 -29.92 -10.63
CA GLU A 399 -12.01 -29.69 -10.14
C GLU A 399 -11.41 -30.87 -9.34
N ALA A 400 -12.21 -31.67 -8.63
CA ALA A 400 -11.69 -32.77 -7.80
C ALA A 400 -10.99 -33.87 -8.62
N SER A 401 -11.55 -34.22 -9.78
CA SER A 401 -10.92 -35.16 -10.72
C SER A 401 -9.63 -34.58 -11.28
N ASP A 402 -9.63 -33.30 -11.62
CA ASP A 402 -8.48 -32.61 -12.19
C ASP A 402 -7.38 -32.34 -11.15
N ILE A 403 -7.73 -32.12 -9.89
CA ILE A 403 -6.75 -31.95 -8.81
C ILE A 403 -6.08 -33.26 -8.42
N SER A 404 -6.80 -34.37 -8.44
CA SER A 404 -6.18 -35.68 -8.25
C SER A 404 -5.15 -35.96 -9.36
N LYS A 405 -5.45 -35.60 -10.61
CA LYS A 405 -4.51 -35.67 -11.73
C LYS A 405 -3.33 -34.71 -11.55
N LYS A 406 -3.61 -33.47 -11.14
CA LYS A 406 -2.58 -32.46 -10.87
C LYS A 406 -1.64 -32.87 -9.71
N LYS A 407 -2.16 -33.44 -8.61
CA LYS A 407 -1.33 -34.00 -7.51
C LYS A 407 -0.42 -35.14 -8.00
N LYS A 408 -0.97 -36.07 -8.78
CA LYS A 408 -0.16 -37.14 -9.38
C LYS A 408 0.91 -36.57 -10.32
N ARG A 409 0.54 -35.59 -11.18
CA ARG A 409 1.48 -34.95 -12.09
C ARG A 409 2.57 -34.17 -11.33
N LEU A 410 2.20 -33.47 -10.24
CA LEU A 410 3.16 -32.78 -9.37
C LEU A 410 4.21 -33.75 -8.79
N THR A 411 3.77 -34.89 -8.25
CA THR A 411 4.69 -35.92 -7.72
C THR A 411 5.64 -36.44 -8.81
N VAL A 412 5.13 -36.66 -10.02
CA VAL A 412 5.95 -37.10 -11.16
C VAL A 412 6.95 -36.03 -11.58
N ALA A 413 6.52 -34.77 -11.66
CA ALA A 413 7.38 -33.64 -12.04
C ALA A 413 8.49 -33.39 -11.01
N GLN A 414 8.17 -33.43 -9.70
CA GLN A 414 9.15 -33.29 -8.62
C GLN A 414 10.19 -34.46 -8.63
N LYS A 415 9.72 -35.69 -8.86
CA LYS A 415 10.61 -36.84 -8.98
C LYS A 415 11.55 -36.67 -10.19
N ARG A 416 11.03 -36.27 -11.34
CA ARG A 416 11.83 -36.04 -12.56
C ARG A 416 12.84 -34.92 -12.42
N ALA A 417 12.46 -33.81 -11.74
CA ALA A 417 13.38 -32.71 -11.41
C ALA A 417 14.58 -33.22 -10.56
N GLY A 418 14.32 -34.01 -9.53
CA GLY A 418 15.38 -34.61 -8.71
C GLY A 418 16.25 -35.66 -9.47
N GLU A 419 15.70 -36.33 -10.47
CA GLU A 419 16.48 -37.22 -11.36
C GLU A 419 17.38 -36.41 -12.32
N LEU A 420 16.86 -35.29 -12.85
CA LEU A 420 17.62 -34.37 -13.72
C LEU A 420 18.81 -33.75 -13.01
N GLU A 421 18.63 -33.33 -11.75
CA GLU A 421 19.71 -32.77 -10.93
C GLU A 421 20.87 -33.78 -10.78
N LYS A 422 20.55 -35.06 -10.54
CA LYS A 422 21.56 -36.14 -10.49
C LYS A 422 22.23 -36.39 -11.83
N LEU A 423 21.47 -36.30 -12.93
CA LEU A 423 22.01 -36.48 -14.29
C LEU A 423 22.93 -35.31 -14.67
N ILE A 424 22.57 -34.09 -14.34
CA ILE A 424 23.42 -32.90 -14.58
C ILE A 424 24.74 -33.02 -13.82
N CYS A 425 24.69 -33.40 -12.54
CA CYS A 425 25.93 -33.68 -11.78
C CYS A 425 26.79 -34.75 -12.44
N LYS A 426 26.16 -35.83 -12.88
CA LYS A 426 26.89 -36.96 -13.51
C LYS A 426 27.53 -36.61 -14.86
N ILE A 427 26.84 -35.89 -15.73
CA ILE A 427 27.43 -35.45 -17.00
C ILE A 427 28.56 -34.44 -16.77
N TYR A 428 28.46 -33.59 -15.74
CA TYR A 428 29.55 -32.70 -15.36
C TYR A 428 30.78 -33.46 -14.88
N GLU A 429 30.60 -34.47 -14.00
CA GLU A 429 31.69 -35.34 -13.55
C GLU A 429 32.36 -36.11 -14.71
N ASP A 430 31.57 -36.71 -15.62
CA ASP A 430 32.08 -37.44 -16.79
C ASP A 430 32.79 -36.51 -17.79
N HIS A 431 32.38 -35.25 -17.89
CA HIS A 431 33.06 -34.22 -18.68
C HIS A 431 34.43 -33.86 -18.07
N VAL A 432 34.46 -33.57 -16.75
CA VAL A 432 35.70 -33.23 -16.03
C VAL A 432 36.71 -34.41 -16.09
N LEU A 433 36.22 -35.65 -16.09
CA LEU A 433 37.04 -36.85 -16.19
C LEU A 433 37.49 -37.17 -17.64
N GLY A 434 37.14 -36.33 -18.61
CA GLY A 434 37.51 -36.51 -20.02
C GLY A 434 36.78 -37.64 -20.77
N LYS A 435 35.71 -38.21 -20.16
CA LYS A 435 34.90 -39.27 -20.75
C LYS A 435 33.86 -38.74 -21.75
N LEU A 436 33.49 -37.47 -21.63
CA LEU A 436 32.46 -36.80 -22.44
C LEU A 436 33.10 -35.64 -23.22
N PRO A 437 33.04 -35.63 -24.57
CA PRO A 437 33.54 -34.51 -25.37
C PRO A 437 32.75 -33.22 -25.16
N ASP A 438 33.44 -32.05 -25.28
CA ASP A 438 32.89 -30.72 -25.02
C ASP A 438 31.59 -30.43 -25.79
N ASN A 439 31.53 -30.77 -27.08
CA ASN A 439 30.35 -30.54 -27.92
C ASN A 439 29.15 -31.37 -27.48
N ARG A 440 29.37 -32.58 -26.97
CA ARG A 440 28.31 -33.46 -26.47
C ARG A 440 27.86 -33.06 -25.08
N TYR A 441 28.78 -32.61 -24.23
CA TYR A 441 28.48 -32.02 -22.93
C TYR A 441 27.58 -30.79 -23.10
N ALA A 442 27.98 -29.80 -23.93
CA ALA A 442 27.20 -28.58 -24.14
C ALA A 442 25.79 -28.85 -24.68
N ALA A 443 25.62 -29.85 -25.56
CA ALA A 443 24.31 -30.23 -26.09
C ALA A 443 23.41 -30.87 -25.03
N LEU A 444 23.94 -31.76 -24.17
CA LEU A 444 23.20 -32.41 -23.10
C LEU A 444 22.89 -31.44 -21.97
N ASP A 445 23.82 -30.57 -21.60
CA ASP A 445 23.64 -29.55 -20.58
C ASP A 445 22.52 -28.56 -20.96
N ALA A 446 22.54 -28.07 -22.21
CA ALA A 446 21.48 -27.19 -22.73
C ALA A 446 20.10 -27.88 -22.76
N GLN A 447 20.06 -29.18 -23.12
CA GLN A 447 18.82 -29.94 -23.11
C GLN A 447 18.27 -30.14 -21.71
N TYR A 448 19.12 -30.53 -20.75
CA TYR A 448 18.69 -30.75 -19.37
C TYR A 448 18.34 -29.44 -18.64
N ALA A 449 19.07 -28.36 -18.89
CA ALA A 449 18.71 -27.02 -18.37
C ALA A 449 17.35 -26.53 -18.89
N LYS A 450 17.03 -26.79 -20.15
CA LYS A 450 15.73 -26.48 -20.72
C LYS A 450 14.61 -27.29 -20.06
N GLU A 451 14.80 -28.63 -19.94
CA GLU A 451 13.82 -29.52 -19.29
C GLU A 451 13.65 -29.13 -17.81
N GLN A 452 14.71 -28.76 -17.10
CA GLN A 452 14.66 -28.31 -15.71
C GLN A 452 13.82 -27.05 -15.56
N ASN A 453 14.05 -26.02 -16.38
CA ASN A 453 13.27 -24.78 -16.35
C ASN A 453 11.77 -25.00 -16.66
N GLU A 454 11.46 -25.88 -17.63
CA GLU A 454 10.09 -26.24 -17.97
C GLU A 454 9.39 -26.95 -16.79
N LEU A 455 10.08 -27.90 -16.12
CA LEU A 455 9.57 -28.60 -14.95
C LEU A 455 9.42 -27.70 -13.74
N GLU A 456 10.35 -26.79 -13.48
CA GLU A 456 10.25 -25.81 -12.38
C GLU A 456 9.02 -24.90 -12.56
N CYS A 457 8.78 -24.41 -13.77
CA CYS A 457 7.58 -23.62 -14.09
C CYS A 457 6.29 -24.45 -13.91
N GLU A 458 6.29 -25.74 -14.34
CA GLU A 458 5.15 -26.64 -14.19
C GLU A 458 4.87 -26.94 -12.71
N ILE A 459 5.91 -27.23 -11.90
CA ILE A 459 5.80 -27.49 -10.46
C ILE A 459 5.17 -26.30 -9.75
N VAL A 460 5.66 -25.08 -9.99
CA VAL A 460 5.10 -23.87 -9.36
C VAL A 460 3.61 -23.68 -9.69
N GLN A 461 3.21 -23.93 -10.94
CA GLN A 461 1.80 -23.83 -11.35
C GLN A 461 0.94 -24.92 -10.68
N LEU A 462 1.43 -26.15 -10.61
CA LEU A 462 0.72 -27.28 -9.97
C LEU A 462 0.62 -27.10 -8.46
N GLU A 463 1.69 -26.65 -7.80
CA GLU A 463 1.69 -26.35 -6.36
C GLU A 463 0.70 -25.25 -6.01
N LYS A 464 0.65 -24.18 -6.80
CA LYS A 464 -0.32 -23.10 -6.63
C LYS A 464 -1.76 -23.60 -6.78
N ALA A 465 -2.02 -24.46 -7.75
CA ALA A 465 -3.34 -25.04 -7.98
C ALA A 465 -3.77 -25.99 -6.84
N VAL A 466 -2.84 -26.82 -6.35
CA VAL A 466 -3.09 -27.75 -5.22
C VAL A 466 -3.27 -27.01 -3.91
N SER A 467 -2.44 -26.00 -3.63
CA SER A 467 -2.53 -25.15 -2.45
C SER A 467 -3.84 -24.36 -2.42
N GLY A 468 -4.27 -23.80 -3.56
CA GLY A 468 -5.57 -23.13 -3.68
C GLY A 468 -6.74 -24.05 -3.30
N TYR A 469 -6.69 -25.31 -3.71
CA TYR A 469 -7.73 -26.30 -3.36
C TYR A 469 -7.75 -26.65 -1.86
N GLU A 470 -6.59 -26.81 -1.25
CA GLU A 470 -6.49 -27.10 0.19
C GLU A 470 -6.92 -25.90 1.05
N GLN A 471 -6.68 -24.67 0.57
CA GLN A 471 -7.22 -23.46 1.18
C GLN A 471 -8.76 -23.41 1.09
N ASN A 472 -9.34 -23.79 -0.05
CA ASN A 472 -10.80 -23.82 -0.23
C ASN A 472 -11.49 -24.85 0.70
N ARG A 473 -10.89 -25.99 0.96
CA ARG A 473 -11.39 -26.96 1.92
C ARG A 473 -11.44 -26.41 3.35
N LYS A 474 -10.40 -25.71 3.79
CA LYS A 474 -10.37 -25.04 5.09
C LYS A 474 -11.34 -23.84 5.15
N SER A 475 -11.78 -23.33 4.01
CA SER A 475 -12.68 -22.18 3.93
C SER A 475 -14.11 -22.49 4.38
N ALA A 476 -14.63 -23.67 4.09
CA ALA A 476 -15.95 -24.09 4.56
C ALA A 476 -16.01 -24.23 6.10
N GLU A 477 -14.97 -24.80 6.69
CA GLU A 477 -14.86 -24.94 8.15
C GLU A 477 -14.74 -23.57 8.84
N ARG A 478 -14.00 -22.64 8.23
CA ARG A 478 -13.88 -21.25 8.71
C ARG A 478 -15.22 -20.51 8.62
N PHE A 479 -15.97 -20.69 7.53
CA PHE A 479 -17.28 -20.07 7.39
C PHE A 479 -18.25 -20.56 8.45
N ILE A 480 -18.23 -21.86 8.79
CA ILE A 480 -19.03 -22.42 9.88
C ILE A 480 -18.59 -21.82 11.23
N ALA A 481 -17.28 -21.76 11.50
CA ALA A 481 -16.79 -21.15 12.73
C ALA A 481 -17.18 -19.66 12.85
N LEU A 482 -17.25 -18.95 11.72
CA LEU A 482 -17.74 -17.58 11.65
C LEU A 482 -19.25 -17.49 11.95
N ILE A 483 -20.06 -18.43 11.44
CA ILE A 483 -21.48 -18.53 11.77
C ILE A 483 -21.66 -18.84 13.26
N ASP A 484 -20.91 -19.76 13.80
CA ASP A 484 -20.98 -20.16 15.21
C ASP A 484 -20.55 -19.00 16.18
N LYS A 485 -19.75 -18.04 15.70
CA LYS A 485 -19.35 -16.82 16.43
C LYS A 485 -20.53 -15.86 16.63
N TYR A 486 -21.52 -15.86 15.73
CA TYR A 486 -22.64 -14.93 15.74
C TYR A 486 -23.95 -15.68 16.01
N GLU A 487 -24.58 -15.37 17.15
CA GLU A 487 -25.84 -16.03 17.58
C GLU A 487 -27.08 -15.45 16.88
N ASN A 488 -27.01 -14.18 16.45
CA ASN A 488 -28.16 -13.45 15.92
C ASN A 488 -27.82 -12.67 14.64
N PHE A 489 -28.61 -12.89 13.59
CA PHE A 489 -28.54 -12.21 12.30
C PHE A 489 -29.65 -11.19 12.05
N ASP A 490 -30.44 -10.82 13.07
CA ASP A 490 -31.53 -9.85 12.92
C ASP A 490 -31.02 -8.43 12.67
N THR A 491 -29.90 -8.09 13.28
CA THR A 491 -29.21 -6.80 13.10
C THR A 491 -27.81 -7.02 12.53
N LEU A 492 -27.65 -6.74 11.24
CA LEU A 492 -26.35 -6.85 10.60
C LEU A 492 -25.47 -5.63 10.89
N THR A 493 -24.36 -5.84 11.59
CA THR A 493 -23.34 -4.80 11.79
C THR A 493 -22.43 -4.68 10.57
N THR A 494 -21.74 -3.54 10.42
CA THR A 494 -20.75 -3.33 9.37
C THR A 494 -19.62 -4.37 9.43
N THR A 495 -19.21 -4.75 10.64
CA THR A 495 -18.20 -5.80 10.86
C THR A 495 -18.68 -7.15 10.34
N MET A 496 -19.90 -7.57 10.71
CA MET A 496 -20.51 -8.81 10.20
C MET A 496 -20.54 -8.83 8.67
N LEU A 497 -21.02 -7.75 8.06
CA LEU A 497 -21.09 -7.65 6.59
C LEU A 497 -19.70 -7.78 5.94
N ASN A 498 -18.68 -7.18 6.53
CA ASN A 498 -17.31 -7.28 6.02
C ASN A 498 -16.68 -8.65 6.26
N GLU A 499 -17.05 -9.35 7.33
CA GLU A 499 -16.57 -10.72 7.62
C GLU A 499 -17.28 -11.76 6.72
N PHE A 500 -18.59 -11.64 6.51
CA PHE A 500 -19.37 -12.61 5.75
C PHE A 500 -19.39 -12.37 4.24
N VAL A 501 -19.47 -11.12 3.78
CA VAL A 501 -19.76 -10.77 2.39
C VAL A 501 -18.52 -10.26 1.65
N GLU A 502 -18.18 -10.91 0.54
CA GLU A 502 -17.12 -10.47 -0.37
C GLU A 502 -17.61 -9.36 -1.30
N LYS A 503 -18.71 -9.62 -2.01
CA LYS A 503 -19.34 -8.68 -2.96
C LYS A 503 -20.79 -9.06 -3.22
N ILE A 504 -21.55 -8.07 -3.69
CA ILE A 504 -22.96 -8.22 -4.05
C ILE A 504 -23.13 -7.68 -5.47
N LEU A 505 -23.65 -8.51 -6.38
CA LEU A 505 -23.96 -8.13 -7.74
C LEU A 505 -25.46 -7.84 -7.85
N VAL A 506 -25.80 -6.69 -8.43
CA VAL A 506 -27.18 -6.26 -8.63
C VAL A 506 -27.47 -6.23 -10.13
N HIS A 507 -28.40 -7.07 -10.56
CA HIS A 507 -28.85 -7.17 -11.94
C HIS A 507 -29.90 -6.10 -12.31
N GLU A 508 -30.26 -6.03 -13.56
CA GLU A 508 -31.31 -5.16 -14.06
C GLU A 508 -32.69 -5.62 -13.50
N ARG A 509 -33.59 -4.66 -13.34
CA ARG A 509 -34.99 -4.97 -12.97
C ARG A 509 -35.73 -5.57 -14.14
N ALA A 510 -36.55 -6.57 -13.90
CA ALA A 510 -37.38 -7.24 -14.91
C ALA A 510 -38.30 -6.24 -15.65
N ARG A 511 -38.78 -5.19 -14.96
CA ARG A 511 -39.59 -4.11 -15.58
C ARG A 511 -39.00 -2.75 -15.25
N LYS A 512 -38.60 -1.99 -16.32
CA LYS A 512 -38.14 -0.61 -16.18
C LYS A 512 -39.27 0.29 -15.68
N GLY A 513 -39.00 1.09 -14.66
CA GLY A 513 -39.92 2.10 -14.13
C GLY A 513 -41.02 1.60 -13.20
N SER A 514 -41.16 0.31 -12.97
CA SER A 514 -42.10 -0.28 -11.99
C SER A 514 -41.47 -0.34 -10.60
N GLN A 515 -42.28 -0.11 -9.56
CA GLN A 515 -41.87 -0.37 -8.16
C GLN A 515 -42.12 -1.84 -7.80
N ASP A 516 -43.14 -2.48 -8.42
CA ASP A 516 -43.47 -3.90 -8.30
C ASP A 516 -42.75 -4.67 -9.41
N THR A 517 -41.50 -5.03 -9.18
CA THR A 517 -40.68 -5.78 -10.14
C THR A 517 -39.70 -6.64 -9.40
N THR A 518 -39.41 -7.81 -9.93
CA THR A 518 -38.33 -8.66 -9.46
C THR A 518 -36.96 -8.10 -9.90
N GLN A 519 -35.98 -8.25 -9.07
CA GLN A 519 -34.61 -7.88 -9.37
C GLN A 519 -33.67 -8.95 -8.80
N GLU A 520 -32.85 -9.53 -9.64
CA GLU A 520 -31.90 -10.55 -9.22
C GLU A 520 -30.74 -9.89 -8.49
N VAL A 521 -30.33 -10.50 -7.36
CA VAL A 521 -29.20 -10.08 -6.54
C VAL A 521 -28.38 -11.31 -6.22
N GLU A 522 -27.11 -11.29 -6.58
CA GLU A 522 -26.17 -12.34 -6.25
C GLU A 522 -25.30 -11.91 -5.08
N ILE A 523 -25.25 -12.73 -4.04
CA ILE A 523 -24.43 -12.52 -2.87
C ILE A 523 -23.26 -13.51 -2.93
N TYR A 524 -22.04 -12.97 -2.87
CA TYR A 524 -20.83 -13.76 -2.76
C TYR A 524 -20.32 -13.65 -1.33
N PHE A 525 -20.29 -14.77 -0.64
CA PHE A 525 -19.78 -14.85 0.73
C PHE A 525 -18.28 -15.13 0.73
N ASN A 526 -17.60 -14.61 1.75
CA ASN A 526 -16.22 -14.95 2.02
C ASN A 526 -16.10 -16.46 2.23
N PHE A 527 -15.06 -17.07 1.70
CA PHE A 527 -14.73 -18.49 1.84
C PHE A 527 -15.61 -19.48 1.04
N VAL A 528 -16.91 -19.19 0.84
CA VAL A 528 -17.84 -20.13 0.18
C VAL A 528 -18.34 -19.64 -1.19
N GLY A 529 -18.06 -18.37 -1.56
CA GLY A 529 -18.48 -17.82 -2.84
C GLY A 529 -19.99 -17.62 -2.96
N LYS A 530 -20.56 -17.87 -4.14
CA LYS A 530 -22.02 -17.82 -4.35
C LYS A 530 -22.63 -19.11 -3.82
N TYR A 531 -23.24 -19.04 -2.65
CA TYR A 531 -23.92 -20.16 -2.02
C TYR A 531 -25.35 -19.78 -1.64
N MET A 532 -26.31 -20.66 -1.93
CA MET A 532 -27.71 -20.59 -1.48
C MET A 532 -28.09 -21.93 -0.89
N PRO A 533 -28.71 -21.99 0.30
CA PRO A 533 -29.23 -23.23 0.86
C PRO A 533 -30.29 -23.83 -0.06
N PRO A 534 -30.43 -25.16 -0.09
CA PRO A 534 -31.58 -25.84 -0.76
C PRO A 534 -32.90 -25.25 -0.24
N HIS A 535 -33.88 -25.08 -1.14
CA HIS A 535 -35.21 -24.53 -0.83
C HIS A 535 -35.25 -23.07 -0.34
N PHE A 536 -34.16 -22.32 -0.42
CA PHE A 536 -34.15 -20.90 -0.08
C PHE A 536 -34.98 -20.10 -1.08
N GLY A 537 -36.02 -19.41 -0.57
CA GLY A 537 -36.91 -18.58 -1.41
C GLY A 537 -38.11 -19.33 -1.99
N GLU A 538 -38.28 -20.63 -1.72
CA GLU A 538 -39.54 -21.35 -2.00
C GLU A 538 -40.60 -20.84 -1.01
N VAL A 539 -41.37 -19.83 -1.43
CA VAL A 539 -42.49 -19.32 -0.65
C VAL A 539 -43.72 -20.16 -0.97
N THR A 540 -44.06 -21.07 -0.10
CA THR A 540 -45.40 -21.70 -0.10
C THR A 540 -46.40 -20.67 0.41
N LEU A 541 -46.99 -19.92 -0.52
CA LEU A 541 -48.02 -18.95 -0.19
C LEU A 541 -49.25 -19.66 0.41
N THR A 542 -49.70 -19.14 1.54
CA THR A 542 -50.97 -19.59 2.12
C THR A 542 -52.14 -19.24 1.17
N PRO A 543 -53.26 -19.95 1.24
CA PRO A 543 -54.43 -19.64 0.41
C PRO A 543 -54.92 -18.19 0.54
N GLU A 544 -54.75 -17.58 1.71
CA GLU A 544 -55.09 -16.17 1.99
C GLU A 544 -54.16 -15.20 1.28
N GLU A 545 -52.87 -15.47 1.28
CA GLU A 545 -51.87 -14.68 0.57
C GLU A 545 -52.01 -14.78 -0.95
N GLN A 546 -52.36 -15.95 -1.47
CA GLN A 546 -52.69 -16.16 -2.90
C GLN A 546 -53.90 -15.31 -3.31
N GLU A 547 -54.92 -15.25 -2.49
CA GLU A 547 -56.12 -14.43 -2.73
C GLU A 547 -55.82 -12.93 -2.66
N GLU A 548 -54.98 -12.50 -1.74
CA GLU A 548 -54.49 -11.09 -1.69
C GLU A 548 -53.68 -10.70 -2.93
N LEU A 549 -52.80 -11.58 -3.40
CA LEU A 549 -52.06 -11.38 -4.63
C LEU A 549 -52.99 -11.24 -5.84
N ARG A 550 -53.99 -12.11 -5.96
CA ARG A 550 -54.98 -12.04 -7.02
C ARG A 550 -55.77 -10.72 -7.00
N LYS A 551 -56.24 -10.29 -5.82
CA LYS A 551 -56.92 -8.99 -5.64
C LYS A 551 -56.03 -7.81 -6.00
N ARG A 552 -54.73 -7.92 -5.71
CA ARG A 552 -53.73 -6.91 -6.05
C ARG A 552 -53.48 -6.82 -7.55
N GLU A 553 -53.42 -7.94 -8.25
CA GLU A 553 -53.30 -8.00 -9.72
C GLU A 553 -54.55 -7.45 -10.42
N GLU A 554 -55.74 -7.84 -10.01
CA GLU A 554 -57.01 -7.29 -10.52
C GLU A 554 -57.07 -5.74 -10.34
N ARG A 555 -56.60 -5.23 -9.20
CA ARG A 555 -56.52 -3.80 -8.97
C ARG A 555 -55.51 -3.10 -9.90
N LYS A 556 -54.39 -3.75 -10.19
CA LYS A 556 -53.40 -3.24 -11.15
C LYS A 556 -54.00 -3.16 -12.55
N ASP A 557 -54.71 -4.17 -12.98
CA ASP A 557 -55.34 -4.20 -14.31
C ASP A 557 -56.38 -3.12 -14.47
N LYS A 558 -57.21 -2.89 -13.45
CA LYS A 558 -58.19 -1.77 -13.44
C LYS A 558 -57.49 -0.41 -13.54
N LEU A 559 -56.39 -0.22 -12.83
CA LEU A 559 -55.57 1.02 -12.88
C LEU A 559 -54.94 1.19 -14.26
N HIS A 560 -54.43 0.14 -14.87
CA HIS A 560 -53.84 0.15 -16.21
C HIS A 560 -54.89 0.47 -17.28
N GLN A 561 -56.09 -0.11 -17.22
CA GLN A 561 -57.18 0.23 -18.13
C GLN A 561 -57.61 1.70 -17.99
N ASN A 562 -57.70 2.23 -16.78
CA ASN A 562 -57.97 3.65 -16.54
C ASN A 562 -56.85 4.58 -17.09
N TYR A 563 -55.61 4.15 -17.01
CA TYR A 563 -54.48 4.85 -17.63
C TYR A 563 -54.61 4.91 -19.15
N LEU A 564 -54.92 3.77 -19.79
CA LEU A 564 -55.13 3.68 -21.23
C LEU A 564 -56.28 4.58 -21.71
N ARG A 565 -57.42 4.61 -20.97
CA ARG A 565 -58.55 5.53 -21.28
C ARG A 565 -58.15 7.00 -21.21
N ARG A 566 -57.40 7.42 -20.17
CA ARG A 566 -56.88 8.80 -20.06
C ARG A 566 -55.86 9.13 -21.11
N LYS A 567 -55.05 8.18 -21.54
CA LYS A 567 -54.06 8.34 -22.60
C LYS A 567 -54.78 8.59 -23.97
N ALA A 568 -55.80 7.81 -24.24
CA ALA A 568 -56.60 7.94 -25.45
C ALA A 568 -57.35 9.30 -25.55
N SER A 569 -57.82 9.85 -24.43
CA SER A 569 -58.48 11.18 -24.37
C SER A 569 -57.52 12.36 -24.39
N GLY A 570 -56.21 12.19 -24.42
CA GLY A 570 -55.21 13.26 -24.34
C GLY A 570 -55.09 13.97 -22.96
N ALA A 571 -55.99 13.69 -22.02
CA ALA A 571 -56.02 14.28 -20.67
C ALA A 571 -54.79 13.86 -19.81
N GLN A 572 -54.16 12.75 -20.16
CA GLN A 572 -53.02 12.21 -19.39
C GLN A 572 -51.82 13.13 -19.39
N LYS A 573 -51.44 13.72 -20.52
CA LYS A 573 -50.27 14.67 -20.63
C LYS A 573 -50.44 15.90 -19.76
N ALA A 574 -51.60 16.49 -19.70
CA ALA A 574 -51.87 17.68 -18.88
C ALA A 574 -51.86 17.35 -17.39
N TRP A 575 -52.43 16.19 -17.00
CA TRP A 575 -52.39 15.69 -15.65
C TRP A 575 -50.95 15.37 -15.19
N GLU A 576 -50.17 14.67 -15.99
CA GLU A 576 -48.76 14.33 -15.72
C GLU A 576 -47.91 15.58 -15.50
N LYS A 577 -48.10 16.60 -16.33
CA LYS A 577 -47.36 17.88 -16.18
C LYS A 577 -47.66 18.54 -14.82
N ARG A 578 -48.93 18.63 -14.43
CA ARG A 578 -49.35 19.22 -13.15
C ARG A 578 -48.90 18.33 -11.97
N TYR A 579 -49.10 17.03 -12.04
CA TYR A 579 -48.71 16.07 -11.01
C TYR A 579 -47.20 16.08 -10.79
N ASN A 580 -46.42 16.03 -11.86
CA ASN A 580 -44.94 16.03 -11.78
C ASN A 580 -44.39 17.35 -11.21
N ALA A 581 -45.00 18.49 -11.56
CA ALA A 581 -44.62 19.80 -11.01
C ALA A 581 -44.88 19.84 -9.48
N LYS A 582 -46.09 19.44 -9.05
CA LYS A 582 -46.46 19.38 -7.63
C LYS A 582 -45.56 18.40 -6.84
N ARG A 583 -45.35 17.22 -7.42
CA ARG A 583 -44.49 16.19 -6.80
C ARG A 583 -43.04 16.65 -6.69
N LYS A 584 -42.51 17.33 -7.71
CA LYS A 584 -41.15 17.88 -7.68
C LYS A 584 -40.99 18.90 -6.54
N ALA A 585 -41.92 19.83 -6.41
CA ALA A 585 -41.90 20.82 -5.33
C ALA A 585 -41.97 20.18 -3.94
N GLN A 586 -42.84 19.18 -3.75
CA GLN A 586 -42.92 18.43 -2.48
C GLN A 586 -41.64 17.68 -2.14
N ILE A 587 -41.00 17.06 -3.14
CA ILE A 587 -39.74 16.34 -2.95
C ILE A 587 -38.60 17.32 -2.58
N GLU A 588 -38.52 18.47 -3.22
CA GLU A 588 -37.51 19.48 -2.91
C GLU A 588 -37.68 20.05 -1.49
N ALA A 589 -38.91 20.35 -1.09
CA ALA A 589 -39.23 20.80 0.27
C ALA A 589 -38.88 19.74 1.33
N ALA A 590 -39.22 18.47 1.08
CA ALA A 590 -38.91 17.38 1.99
C ALA A 590 -37.38 17.12 2.09
N LYS A 591 -36.65 17.25 1.00
CA LYS A 591 -35.18 17.14 1.01
C LYS A 591 -34.52 18.27 1.81
N ALA A 592 -35.04 19.49 1.68
CA ALA A 592 -34.55 20.61 2.44
C ALA A 592 -34.77 20.40 3.95
N ALA A 593 -35.98 19.98 4.36
CA ALA A 593 -36.28 19.67 5.74
C ALA A 593 -35.40 18.57 6.35
N ILE A 594 -35.17 17.48 5.60
CA ILE A 594 -34.25 16.40 6.03
C ILE A 594 -32.83 16.93 6.21
N ARG A 595 -32.38 17.79 5.29
CA ARG A 595 -31.02 18.34 5.37
C ARG A 595 -30.84 19.25 6.59
N GLU A 596 -31.84 20.08 6.89
CA GLU A 596 -31.84 20.93 8.09
C GLU A 596 -31.84 20.10 9.38
N GLU A 597 -32.64 19.04 9.43
CA GLU A 597 -32.66 18.10 10.55
C GLU A 597 -31.32 17.37 10.72
N ASP A 598 -30.69 16.89 9.62
CA ASP A 598 -29.38 16.26 9.64
C ASP A 598 -28.28 17.21 10.15
N ILE A 599 -28.34 18.49 9.78
CA ILE A 599 -27.43 19.53 10.28
C ILE A 599 -27.64 19.74 11.77
N SER A 600 -28.90 19.89 12.21
CA SER A 600 -29.24 20.16 13.63
C SER A 600 -28.84 19.00 14.55
N ASN A 601 -28.91 17.76 14.04
CA ASN A 601 -28.55 16.56 14.78
C ASN A 601 -27.05 16.20 14.67
N GLY A 602 -26.24 17.02 13.95
CA GLY A 602 -24.81 16.77 13.76
C GLY A 602 -24.47 15.57 12.85
N VAL A 603 -25.48 14.98 12.19
CA VAL A 603 -25.31 13.84 11.27
C VAL A 603 -24.75 14.30 9.94
N PHE A 604 -25.04 15.55 9.53
CA PHE A 604 -24.50 16.19 8.34
C PHE A 604 -23.84 17.51 8.72
N ILE A 605 -22.55 17.63 8.42
CA ILE A 605 -21.78 18.86 8.62
C ILE A 605 -21.51 19.47 7.25
N PRO A 606 -22.08 20.65 6.90
CA PRO A 606 -21.78 21.34 5.65
C PRO A 606 -20.29 21.68 5.54
N VAL A 607 -19.73 21.54 4.34
CA VAL A 607 -18.28 21.74 4.07
C VAL A 607 -17.77 23.12 4.58
N GLY A 608 -18.61 24.16 4.57
CA GLY A 608 -18.26 25.48 5.11
C GLY A 608 -18.24 25.60 6.64
N GLN A 609 -18.74 24.60 7.37
CA GLN A 609 -18.79 24.55 8.83
C GLN A 609 -17.85 23.50 9.44
N LEU A 610 -17.10 22.77 8.61
CA LEU A 610 -16.01 21.95 9.10
C LEU A 610 -15.02 22.85 9.83
N PRO A 611 -14.61 22.52 11.09
CA PRO A 611 -13.62 23.33 11.79
C PRO A 611 -12.37 23.43 10.93
N GLN A 612 -12.02 24.67 10.56
CA GLN A 612 -10.81 24.98 9.81
C GLN A 612 -9.58 24.73 10.70
N GLN A 613 -9.24 23.49 10.92
CA GLN A 613 -7.96 23.07 11.47
C GLN A 613 -7.13 22.36 10.43
N VAL A 614 -6.86 23.07 9.34
CA VAL A 614 -5.66 22.85 8.56
C VAL A 614 -4.88 24.15 8.67
N PRO A 615 -3.70 24.20 9.32
CA PRO A 615 -2.83 25.34 9.19
C PRO A 615 -2.55 25.49 7.71
N GLN A 616 -2.99 26.61 7.13
CA GLN A 616 -2.55 27.02 5.79
C GLN A 616 -1.04 27.04 5.85
N LYS A 617 -0.39 26.18 5.07
CA LYS A 617 1.02 26.34 4.76
C LYS A 617 1.18 27.75 4.22
N ALA A 618 1.96 28.56 4.92
CA ALA A 618 2.37 29.87 4.43
C ALA A 618 2.82 29.71 2.97
N PRO A 619 2.41 30.60 2.07
CA PRO A 619 2.86 30.55 0.69
C PRO A 619 4.38 30.57 0.69
N VAL A 620 4.99 29.56 0.08
CA VAL A 620 6.41 29.56 -0.23
C VAL A 620 6.62 30.75 -1.14
N GLN A 621 7.21 31.82 -0.62
CA GLN A 621 7.67 32.94 -1.44
C GLN A 621 8.65 32.36 -2.46
N ALA A 622 8.24 32.30 -3.69
CA ALA A 622 9.11 32.08 -4.81
C ALA A 622 10.06 33.29 -4.86
N HIS A 623 11.27 33.14 -4.34
CA HIS A 623 12.33 34.05 -4.68
C HIS A 623 12.62 33.86 -6.16
N ALA A 624 12.12 34.82 -6.95
CA ALA A 624 12.56 35.04 -8.31
C ALA A 624 14.07 35.24 -8.26
N ALA A 625 14.79 34.37 -8.92
CA ALA A 625 16.19 34.57 -9.23
C ALA A 625 16.26 35.65 -10.32
N VAL A 626 16.99 36.73 -10.02
CA VAL A 626 17.63 37.60 -11.02
C VAL A 626 19.04 37.07 -11.23
#